data_f8a99916622d3a849aa1b74041286469
#
_entry.id   f8a99916622d3a849aa1b74041286469
#
_cell.length_a   1.000
_cell.length_b   1.000
_cell.length_c   1.000
_cell.angle_alpha   90.00
_cell.angle_beta   90.00
_cell.angle_gamma   90.00
#
_symmetry.space_group_name_H-M   'P 1'
#
loop_
_entity.id
_entity.type
_entity.pdbx_description
1 polymer ?
#
loop_
_entity_poly.entity_id
_entity_poly.type
_entity_poly.pdbx_seq_one_letter_code
_entity_poly.pdbx_strand_id
1 'polypeptide(L)'
;MQDKPDVAPRKRLPIILLLVVVLIAALGYFAMTKKETIPDVTFVDLQGNKITSQDLRGKVAILNFWATSCVTCVKEMPDLVTTYNKYNAQGLELIAVAMSYDPPNYVLNFVETRKLPFTVSLDPKGELAKSFGDIKLTPTTLVVDKQGQVIARYVGEPDFAALHRLLEKALAA
;
A
#
# COMPACT_ATOMS: atom_id res chain seq x y z
N MET A 1 30.72 -23.60 66.83
CA MET A 1 30.66 -22.38 66.02
C MET A 1 31.02 -22.78 64.61
N GLN A 2 30.03 -22.94 63.70
CA GLN A 2 30.24 -23.28 62.30
C GLN A 2 30.00 -22.06 61.46
N ASP A 3 31.07 -21.56 60.89
CA ASP A 3 31.05 -20.43 59.98
C ASP A 3 30.55 -20.89 58.61
N LYS A 4 29.42 -20.32 58.12
CA LYS A 4 28.80 -20.67 56.88
C LYS A 4 29.35 -19.69 55.83
N PRO A 5 29.98 -20.14 54.73
CA PRO A 5 30.48 -19.22 53.71
C PRO A 5 29.28 -18.60 52.96
N ASP A 6 29.23 -17.28 52.97
CA ASP A 6 28.28 -16.45 52.23
C ASP A 6 28.65 -16.45 50.76
N VAL A 7 27.93 -17.20 49.95
CA VAL A 7 28.14 -17.27 48.50
C VAL A 7 27.37 -16.12 47.84
N ALA A 8 28.10 -15.07 47.55
CA ALA A 8 27.55 -13.87 46.89
C ALA A 8 27.16 -14.14 45.42
N PRO A 9 25.90 -13.87 45.03
CA PRO A 9 25.44 -14.04 43.64
C PRO A 9 25.68 -12.76 42.82
N ARG A 10 26.86 -12.15 42.89
CA ARG A 10 27.10 -10.78 42.38
C ARG A 10 27.46 -10.65 40.90
N LYS A 11 27.73 -11.73 40.16
CA LYS A 11 28.20 -11.64 38.75
C LYS A 11 27.12 -11.88 37.69
N ARG A 12 25.93 -12.35 38.06
CA ARG A 12 24.85 -12.67 37.08
C ARG A 12 23.94 -11.49 36.74
N LEU A 13 23.82 -10.53 37.66
CA LEU A 13 22.94 -9.34 37.50
C LEU A 13 23.30 -8.46 36.31
N PRO A 14 24.57 -8.09 36.04
CA PRO A 14 24.91 -7.27 34.87
C PRO A 14 24.71 -8.02 33.53
N ILE A 15 24.89 -9.34 33.53
CA ILE A 15 24.64 -10.16 32.33
C ILE A 15 23.15 -10.21 31.99
N ILE A 16 22.31 -10.40 33.01
CA ILE A 16 20.84 -10.39 32.84
C ILE A 16 20.37 -9.01 32.33
N LEU A 17 20.90 -7.94 32.90
CA LEU A 17 20.57 -6.55 32.47
C LEU A 17 20.97 -6.32 30.99
N LEU A 18 22.14 -6.77 30.59
CA LEU A 18 22.62 -6.69 29.20
C LEU A 18 21.71 -7.49 28.26
N LEU A 19 21.32 -8.70 28.63
CA LEU A 19 20.41 -9.54 27.82
C LEU A 19 19.03 -8.88 27.65
N VAL A 20 18.50 -8.27 28.72
CA VAL A 20 17.21 -7.54 28.66
C VAL A 20 17.32 -6.33 27.73
N VAL A 21 18.41 -5.56 27.80
CA VAL A 21 18.61 -4.41 26.91
C VAL A 21 18.73 -4.85 25.45
N VAL A 22 19.48 -5.92 25.17
CA VAL A 22 19.60 -6.49 23.82
C VAL A 22 18.25 -6.99 23.30
N LEU A 23 17.46 -7.66 24.17
CA LEU A 23 16.11 -8.13 23.80
C LEU A 23 15.17 -6.96 23.48
N ILE A 24 15.17 -5.91 24.30
CA ILE A 24 14.36 -4.71 24.06
C ILE A 24 14.79 -4.02 22.75
N ALA A 25 16.11 -3.89 22.52
CA ALA A 25 16.63 -3.32 21.28
C ALA A 25 16.24 -4.15 20.05
N ALA A 26 16.32 -5.48 20.15
CA ALA A 26 15.90 -6.40 19.08
C ALA A 26 14.38 -6.31 18.81
N LEU A 27 13.55 -6.29 19.86
CA LEU A 27 12.11 -6.11 19.73
C LEU A 27 11.75 -4.75 19.12
N GLY A 28 12.43 -3.68 19.54
CA GLY A 28 12.28 -2.34 18.98
C GLY A 28 12.67 -2.30 17.49
N TYR A 29 13.80 -2.91 17.14
CA TYR A 29 14.22 -3.02 15.74
C TYR A 29 13.22 -3.80 14.88
N PHE A 30 12.71 -4.94 15.36
CA PHE A 30 11.66 -5.72 14.68
C PHE A 30 10.35 -4.95 14.52
N ALA A 31 9.94 -4.17 15.53
CA ALA A 31 8.75 -3.34 15.45
C ALA A 31 8.88 -2.20 14.43
N MET A 32 10.07 -1.60 14.31
CA MET A 32 10.36 -0.54 13.34
C MET A 32 10.49 -1.04 11.89
N THR A 33 10.80 -2.32 11.67
CA THR A 33 10.97 -2.91 10.33
C THR A 33 9.68 -3.52 9.77
N LYS A 34 8.58 -3.49 10.52
CA LYS A 34 7.30 -4.03 10.05
C LYS A 34 6.77 -3.17 8.90
N LYS A 35 6.91 -3.66 7.67
CA LYS A 35 6.38 -3.00 6.48
C LYS A 35 4.85 -3.02 6.50
N GLU A 36 4.23 -1.91 6.09
CA GLU A 36 2.78 -1.80 5.92
C GLU A 36 2.34 -2.77 4.82
N THR A 37 1.43 -3.69 5.14
CA THR A 37 0.80 -4.57 4.15
C THR A 37 -0.59 -4.07 3.82
N ILE A 38 -1.03 -4.28 2.57
CA ILE A 38 -2.41 -3.95 2.19
C ILE A 38 -3.40 -4.75 3.03
N PRO A 39 -4.52 -4.14 3.43
CA PRO A 39 -5.59 -4.80 4.17
C PRO A 39 -6.24 -5.90 3.33
N ASP A 40 -6.94 -6.84 3.99
CA ASP A 40 -7.76 -7.83 3.31
C ASP A 40 -9.09 -7.20 2.90
N VAL A 41 -9.20 -6.86 1.62
CA VAL A 41 -10.35 -6.17 1.02
C VAL A 41 -10.71 -6.79 -0.34
N THR A 42 -11.92 -6.48 -0.80
CA THR A 42 -12.40 -6.82 -2.13
C THR A 42 -12.75 -5.56 -2.90
N PHE A 43 -12.12 -5.35 -4.03
CA PHE A 43 -12.50 -4.35 -5.02
C PHE A 43 -13.59 -4.94 -5.92
N VAL A 44 -14.59 -4.14 -6.26
CA VAL A 44 -15.64 -4.54 -7.20
C VAL A 44 -15.55 -3.59 -8.39
N ASP A 45 -15.30 -4.14 -9.58
CA ASP A 45 -15.22 -3.32 -10.78
C ASP A 45 -16.61 -2.83 -11.27
N LEU A 46 -16.62 -2.01 -12.29
CA LEU A 46 -17.86 -1.43 -12.85
C LEU A 46 -18.77 -2.49 -13.51
N GLN A 47 -18.28 -3.69 -13.77
CA GLN A 47 -19.01 -4.83 -14.32
C GLN A 47 -19.50 -5.80 -13.22
N GLY A 48 -19.11 -5.57 -11.96
CA GLY A 48 -19.43 -6.42 -10.81
C GLY A 48 -18.46 -7.56 -10.56
N ASN A 49 -17.34 -7.62 -11.29
CA ASN A 49 -16.28 -8.61 -11.01
C ASN A 49 -15.55 -8.23 -9.73
N LYS A 50 -15.13 -9.25 -8.97
CA LYS A 50 -14.44 -9.08 -7.70
C LYS A 50 -12.96 -9.36 -7.85
N ILE A 51 -12.13 -8.47 -7.31
CA ILE A 51 -10.68 -8.60 -7.19
C ILE A 51 -10.34 -8.47 -5.71
N THR A 52 -9.78 -9.50 -5.12
CA THR A 52 -9.37 -9.50 -3.71
C THR A 52 -7.94 -9.05 -3.56
N SER A 53 -7.54 -8.62 -2.35
CA SER A 53 -6.14 -8.35 -2.03
C SER A 53 -5.23 -9.56 -2.26
N GLN A 54 -5.78 -10.77 -2.17
CA GLN A 54 -5.04 -12.01 -2.41
C GLN A 54 -4.71 -12.19 -3.90
N ASP A 55 -5.58 -11.75 -4.81
CA ASP A 55 -5.38 -11.83 -6.27
C ASP A 55 -4.25 -10.88 -6.74
N LEU A 56 -3.85 -9.92 -5.90
CA LEU A 56 -2.72 -9.03 -6.14
C LEU A 56 -1.38 -9.63 -5.71
N ARG A 57 -1.37 -10.75 -4.99
CA ARG A 57 -0.12 -11.43 -4.61
C ARG A 57 0.62 -11.96 -5.83
N GLY A 58 1.93 -11.79 -5.85
CA GLY A 58 2.76 -12.13 -7.01
C GLY A 58 2.78 -11.06 -8.10
N LYS A 59 1.99 -10.01 -7.98
CA LYS A 59 1.95 -8.87 -8.90
C LYS A 59 2.41 -7.59 -8.20
N VAL A 60 2.93 -6.65 -8.97
CA VAL A 60 3.10 -5.27 -8.51
C VAL A 60 1.79 -4.54 -8.76
N ALA A 61 1.28 -3.81 -7.78
CA ALA A 61 0.01 -3.10 -7.94
C ALA A 61 0.14 -1.60 -7.67
N ILE A 62 -0.58 -0.81 -8.45
CA ILE A 62 -0.89 0.59 -8.17
C ILE A 62 -2.35 0.65 -7.72
N LEU A 63 -2.58 1.22 -6.54
CA LEU A 63 -3.92 1.55 -6.04
C LEU A 63 -4.03 3.07 -6.02
N ASN A 64 -4.87 3.64 -6.89
CA ASN A 64 -5.04 5.08 -7.02
C ASN A 64 -6.43 5.48 -6.54
N PHE A 65 -6.51 6.28 -5.48
CA PHE A 65 -7.76 6.83 -4.94
C PHE A 65 -8.01 8.20 -5.56
N TRP A 66 -9.13 8.35 -6.28
CA TRP A 66 -9.39 9.48 -7.14
C TRP A 66 -10.87 9.90 -7.17
N ALA A 67 -11.17 11.00 -7.83
CA ALA A 67 -12.53 11.44 -8.13
C ALA A 67 -12.57 12.22 -9.45
N THR A 68 -13.71 12.18 -10.14
CA THR A 68 -13.93 12.95 -11.38
C THR A 68 -13.94 14.45 -11.15
N SER A 69 -14.29 14.90 -9.95
CA SER A 69 -14.26 16.30 -9.52
C SER A 69 -12.87 16.81 -9.10
N CYS A 70 -11.89 15.90 -8.98
CA CYS A 70 -10.52 16.23 -8.58
C CYS A 70 -9.69 16.60 -9.81
N VAL A 71 -9.36 17.88 -9.96
CA VAL A 71 -8.64 18.43 -11.14
C VAL A 71 -7.28 17.73 -11.33
N THR A 72 -6.51 17.55 -10.25
CA THR A 72 -5.20 16.88 -10.28
C THR A 72 -5.35 15.41 -10.69
N CYS A 73 -6.38 14.71 -10.19
CA CYS A 73 -6.65 13.33 -10.57
C CYS A 73 -6.92 13.18 -12.07
N VAL A 74 -7.78 14.07 -12.61
CA VAL A 74 -8.10 14.07 -14.04
C VAL A 74 -6.87 14.40 -14.90
N LYS A 75 -5.99 15.29 -14.41
CA LYS A 75 -4.75 15.66 -15.08
C LYS A 75 -3.75 14.50 -15.15
N GLU A 76 -3.57 13.73 -14.07
CA GLU A 76 -2.60 12.61 -14.01
C GLU A 76 -3.08 11.33 -14.73
N MET A 77 -4.38 11.22 -15.04
CA MET A 77 -4.96 10.00 -15.60
C MET A 77 -4.30 9.53 -16.91
N PRO A 78 -3.94 10.39 -17.87
CA PRO A 78 -3.18 9.97 -19.06
C PRO A 78 -1.83 9.33 -18.75
N ASP A 79 -1.13 9.82 -17.71
CA ASP A 79 0.16 9.26 -17.28
C ASP A 79 0.00 7.90 -16.60
N LEU A 80 -1.10 7.71 -15.84
CA LEU A 80 -1.49 6.40 -15.30
C LEU A 80 -1.80 5.41 -16.43
N VAL A 81 -2.53 5.84 -17.47
CA VAL A 81 -2.79 5.02 -18.66
C VAL A 81 -1.48 4.62 -19.36
N THR A 82 -0.58 5.57 -19.56
CA THR A 82 0.74 5.33 -20.16
C THR A 82 1.56 4.35 -19.30
N THR A 83 1.55 4.52 -17.98
CA THR A 83 2.23 3.65 -17.03
C THR A 83 1.67 2.23 -17.08
N TYR A 84 0.34 2.10 -17.05
CA TYR A 84 -0.30 0.79 -17.14
C TYR A 84 0.04 0.07 -18.45
N ASN A 85 -0.11 0.75 -19.59
CA ASN A 85 0.19 0.18 -20.90
C ASN A 85 1.66 -0.26 -21.03
N LYS A 86 2.58 0.44 -20.37
CA LYS A 86 4.01 0.10 -20.38
C LYS A 86 4.33 -1.16 -19.58
N TYR A 87 3.65 -1.38 -18.46
CA TYR A 87 4.07 -2.38 -17.47
C TYR A 87 3.07 -3.51 -17.22
N ASN A 88 1.83 -3.46 -17.72
CA ASN A 88 0.81 -4.48 -17.47
C ASN A 88 1.26 -5.89 -17.93
N ALA A 89 1.89 -5.99 -19.11
CA ALA A 89 2.43 -7.24 -19.63
C ALA A 89 3.60 -7.81 -18.79
N GLN A 90 4.17 -7.00 -17.91
CA GLN A 90 5.24 -7.37 -16.99
C GLN A 90 4.73 -7.73 -15.59
N GLY A 91 3.41 -7.71 -15.37
CA GLY A 91 2.79 -8.07 -14.11
C GLY A 91 2.40 -6.87 -13.22
N LEU A 92 2.23 -5.68 -13.83
CA LEU A 92 1.63 -4.54 -13.14
C LEU A 92 0.10 -4.65 -13.19
N GLU A 93 -0.56 -4.55 -12.04
CA GLU A 93 -1.98 -4.26 -11.92
C GLU A 93 -2.20 -2.80 -11.53
N LEU A 94 -3.28 -2.19 -12.03
CA LEU A 94 -3.70 -0.87 -11.61
C LEU A 94 -5.19 -0.90 -11.28
N ILE A 95 -5.54 -0.50 -10.06
CA ILE A 95 -6.91 -0.36 -9.59
C ILE A 95 -7.13 1.10 -9.20
N ALA A 96 -7.98 1.80 -9.95
CA ALA A 96 -8.40 3.15 -9.63
C ALA A 96 -9.70 3.09 -8.80
N VAL A 97 -9.63 3.52 -7.54
CA VAL A 97 -10.74 3.51 -6.59
C VAL A 97 -11.39 4.88 -6.57
N ALA A 98 -12.60 4.98 -7.10
CA ALA A 98 -13.37 6.21 -7.06
C ALA A 98 -13.95 6.42 -5.65
N MET A 99 -13.69 7.61 -5.10
CA MET A 99 -14.08 7.98 -3.73
C MET A 99 -15.59 8.01 -3.55
N SER A 100 -16.07 7.80 -2.31
CA SER A 100 -17.49 7.70 -1.96
C SER A 100 -18.34 8.94 -2.30
N TYR A 101 -17.71 10.09 -2.39
CA TYR A 101 -18.38 11.35 -2.75
C TYR A 101 -18.50 11.58 -4.26
N ASP A 102 -17.89 10.72 -5.10
CA ASP A 102 -17.93 10.84 -6.56
C ASP A 102 -19.16 10.10 -7.11
N PRO A 103 -20.10 10.77 -7.80
CA PRO A 103 -21.30 10.11 -8.29
C PRO A 103 -20.97 8.99 -9.29
N PRO A 104 -21.51 7.78 -9.13
CA PRO A 104 -21.20 6.62 -9.98
C PRO A 104 -21.40 6.87 -11.48
N ASN A 105 -22.41 7.63 -11.87
CA ASN A 105 -22.67 7.97 -13.26
C ASN A 105 -21.56 8.85 -13.88
N TYR A 106 -20.91 9.71 -13.08
CA TYR A 106 -19.76 10.51 -13.55
C TYR A 106 -18.54 9.63 -13.75
N VAL A 107 -18.29 8.71 -12.82
CA VAL A 107 -17.19 7.73 -12.93
C VAL A 107 -17.38 6.85 -14.16
N LEU A 108 -18.58 6.28 -14.37
CA LEU A 108 -18.90 5.46 -15.54
C LEU A 108 -18.66 6.24 -16.84
N ASN A 109 -19.21 7.43 -16.96
CA ASN A 109 -19.03 8.27 -18.16
C ASN A 109 -17.55 8.62 -18.39
N PHE A 110 -16.79 8.91 -17.33
CA PHE A 110 -15.36 9.20 -17.44
C PHE A 110 -14.59 8.00 -17.97
N VAL A 111 -14.82 6.81 -17.40
CA VAL A 111 -14.15 5.56 -17.80
C VAL A 111 -14.44 5.24 -19.28
N GLU A 112 -15.69 5.33 -19.71
CA GLU A 112 -16.10 5.07 -21.08
C GLU A 112 -15.51 6.07 -22.07
N THR A 113 -15.62 7.37 -21.78
CA THR A 113 -15.13 8.43 -22.67
C THR A 113 -13.62 8.48 -22.78
N ARG A 114 -12.90 8.18 -21.69
CA ARG A 114 -11.44 8.14 -21.64
C ARG A 114 -10.86 6.78 -21.99
N LYS A 115 -11.71 5.73 -22.10
CA LYS A 115 -11.32 4.35 -22.42
C LYS A 115 -10.21 3.86 -21.50
N LEU A 116 -10.40 3.98 -20.17
CA LEU A 116 -9.40 3.57 -19.22
C LEU A 116 -9.12 2.06 -19.36
N PRO A 117 -7.85 1.62 -19.52
CA PRO A 117 -7.52 0.23 -19.83
C PRO A 117 -7.35 -0.64 -18.57
N PHE A 118 -7.48 -0.07 -17.39
CA PHE A 118 -7.27 -0.72 -16.10
C PHE A 118 -8.57 -0.80 -15.29
N THR A 119 -8.53 -1.55 -14.21
CA THR A 119 -9.68 -1.73 -13.32
C THR A 119 -10.06 -0.42 -12.63
N VAL A 120 -11.35 -0.09 -12.68
CA VAL A 120 -11.93 0.98 -11.88
C VAL A 120 -12.95 0.39 -10.92
N SER A 121 -12.80 0.66 -9.62
CA SER A 121 -13.69 0.23 -8.55
C SER A 121 -14.38 1.44 -7.93
N LEU A 122 -15.65 1.29 -7.55
CA LEU A 122 -16.37 2.29 -6.75
C LEU A 122 -16.17 1.97 -5.26
N ASP A 123 -16.08 3.03 -4.45
CA ASP A 123 -16.09 2.93 -2.98
C ASP A 123 -17.28 3.69 -2.37
N PRO A 124 -18.54 3.29 -2.64
CA PRO A 124 -19.73 4.09 -2.31
C PRO A 124 -19.94 4.30 -0.81
N LYS A 125 -19.31 3.48 0.04
CA LYS A 125 -19.39 3.59 1.50
C LYS A 125 -18.11 4.14 2.14
N GLY A 126 -17.05 4.37 1.37
CA GLY A 126 -15.74 4.79 1.87
C GLY A 126 -15.00 3.70 2.66
N GLU A 127 -15.43 2.43 2.53
CA GLU A 127 -14.84 1.31 3.27
C GLU A 127 -13.42 0.99 2.77
N LEU A 128 -13.17 1.08 1.46
CA LEU A 128 -11.85 0.91 0.89
C LEU A 128 -10.92 2.04 1.35
N ALA A 129 -11.29 3.30 1.14
CA ALA A 129 -10.50 4.45 1.58
C ALA A 129 -10.15 4.38 3.07
N LYS A 130 -11.12 3.99 3.92
CA LYS A 130 -10.92 3.79 5.35
C LYS A 130 -9.91 2.67 5.65
N SER A 131 -10.02 1.54 4.97
CA SER A 131 -9.14 0.38 5.19
C SER A 131 -7.68 0.66 4.80
N PHE A 132 -7.46 1.55 3.83
CA PHE A 132 -6.12 1.97 3.40
C PHE A 132 -5.55 3.18 4.17
N GLY A 133 -5.96 3.34 5.44
CA GLY A 133 -5.44 4.38 6.34
C GLY A 133 -6.26 5.68 6.30
N ASP A 134 -7.58 5.56 6.14
CA ASP A 134 -8.55 6.66 6.17
C ASP A 134 -8.20 7.77 5.16
N ILE A 135 -8.04 7.36 3.89
CA ILE A 135 -7.68 8.26 2.78
C ILE A 135 -8.78 9.32 2.59
N LYS A 136 -8.40 10.60 2.75
CA LYS A 136 -9.29 11.76 2.62
C LYS A 136 -8.92 12.69 1.47
N LEU A 137 -7.66 12.61 1.02
CA LEU A 137 -7.11 13.49 -0.01
C LEU A 137 -6.96 12.73 -1.32
N THR A 138 -7.31 13.36 -2.43
CA THR A 138 -7.14 12.82 -3.78
C THR A 138 -6.30 13.77 -4.64
N PRO A 139 -5.46 13.21 -5.54
CA PRO A 139 -5.18 11.79 -5.66
C PRO A 139 -4.33 11.26 -4.51
N THR A 140 -4.55 10.01 -4.10
CA THR A 140 -3.61 9.27 -3.26
C THR A 140 -3.28 7.97 -3.96
N THR A 141 -1.98 7.75 -4.20
CA THR A 141 -1.48 6.58 -4.94
C THR A 141 -0.60 5.73 -4.05
N LEU A 142 -0.92 4.44 -3.95
CA LEU A 142 -0.13 3.43 -3.27
C LEU A 142 0.54 2.54 -4.30
N VAL A 143 1.82 2.22 -4.09
CA VAL A 143 2.53 1.18 -4.84
C VAL A 143 2.74 -0.01 -3.92
N VAL A 144 2.34 -1.17 -4.39
CA VAL A 144 2.33 -2.43 -3.65
C VAL A 144 3.24 -3.43 -4.37
N ASP A 145 4.12 -4.09 -3.63
CA ASP A 145 5.01 -5.11 -4.18
C ASP A 145 4.33 -6.49 -4.30
N LYS A 146 5.05 -7.45 -4.88
CA LYS A 146 4.57 -8.83 -5.08
C LYS A 146 4.20 -9.55 -3.77
N GLN A 147 4.73 -9.09 -2.64
CA GLN A 147 4.42 -9.60 -1.31
C GLN A 147 3.22 -8.89 -0.67
N GLY A 148 2.60 -7.93 -1.37
CA GLY A 148 1.48 -7.12 -0.88
C GLY A 148 1.90 -6.08 0.16
N GLN A 149 3.17 -5.66 0.14
CA GLN A 149 3.67 -4.60 1.01
C GLN A 149 3.56 -3.26 0.30
N VAL A 150 3.13 -2.23 1.02
CA VAL A 150 3.12 -0.87 0.49
C VAL A 150 4.57 -0.35 0.49
N ILE A 151 5.12 -0.15 -0.70
CA ILE A 151 6.50 0.31 -0.90
C ILE A 151 6.60 1.81 -1.20
N ALA A 152 5.49 2.44 -1.57
CA ALA A 152 5.39 3.90 -1.68
C ALA A 152 3.94 4.37 -1.50
N ARG A 153 3.80 5.59 -0.98
CA ARG A 153 2.52 6.32 -0.86
C ARG A 153 2.76 7.76 -1.33
N TYR A 154 1.99 8.19 -2.30
CA TYR A 154 1.98 9.56 -2.81
C TYR A 154 0.65 10.22 -2.48
N VAL A 155 0.67 11.43 -1.94
CA VAL A 155 -0.51 12.28 -1.78
C VAL A 155 -0.33 13.47 -2.72
N GLY A 156 -1.23 13.60 -3.69
CA GLY A 156 -1.05 14.44 -4.86
C GLY A 156 -0.43 13.68 -6.04
N GLU A 157 -0.24 14.37 -7.17
CA GLU A 157 0.34 13.83 -8.40
C GLU A 157 1.78 13.32 -8.12
N PRO A 158 2.10 12.04 -8.41
CA PRO A 158 3.44 11.52 -8.23
C PRO A 158 4.41 12.06 -9.29
N ASP A 159 5.70 12.11 -8.96
CA ASP A 159 6.74 12.19 -10.00
C ASP A 159 6.76 10.86 -10.78
N PHE A 160 6.22 10.86 -11.99
CA PHE A 160 6.10 9.66 -12.82
C PHE A 160 7.46 9.08 -13.20
N ALA A 161 8.52 9.87 -13.33
CA ALA A 161 9.85 9.35 -13.59
C ALA A 161 10.37 8.54 -12.38
N ALA A 162 10.16 9.04 -11.17
CA ALA A 162 10.50 8.32 -9.93
C ALA A 162 9.61 7.09 -9.74
N LEU A 163 8.30 7.20 -10.03
CA LEU A 163 7.36 6.09 -9.99
C LEU A 163 7.79 4.96 -10.92
N HIS A 164 8.16 5.27 -12.17
CA HIS A 164 8.61 4.26 -13.14
C HIS A 164 9.88 3.52 -12.65
N ARG A 165 10.87 4.24 -12.11
CA ARG A 165 12.07 3.59 -11.53
C ARG A 165 11.73 2.64 -10.37
N LEU A 166 10.75 3.03 -9.53
CA LEU A 166 10.28 2.17 -8.44
C LEU A 166 9.57 0.92 -8.97
N LEU A 167 8.68 1.09 -9.97
CA LEU A 167 7.97 -0.02 -10.60
C LEU A 167 8.93 -0.99 -11.28
N GLU A 168 9.89 -0.52 -12.04
CA GLU A 168 10.91 -1.34 -12.71
C GLU A 168 11.68 -2.19 -11.70
N LYS A 169 12.07 -1.59 -10.56
CA LYS A 169 12.72 -2.34 -9.47
C LYS A 169 11.81 -3.38 -8.84
N ALA A 170 10.54 -3.04 -8.58
CA ALA A 170 9.58 -3.95 -7.96
C ALA A 170 9.17 -5.11 -8.89
N LEU A 171 9.04 -4.84 -10.20
CA LEU A 171 8.71 -5.87 -11.20
C LEU A 171 9.86 -6.86 -11.42
N ALA A 172 11.12 -6.39 -11.29
CA ALA A 172 12.31 -7.24 -11.43
C ALA A 172 12.61 -8.11 -10.20
N ALA A 173 12.07 -7.78 -9.01
CA ALA A 173 12.24 -8.52 -7.77
C ALA A 173 11.29 -9.74 -7.73
#